data_a9b54845670c4d01aa64dd1df2a48af8
#
_entry.id   a9b54845670c4d01aa64dd1df2a48af8
#
_cell.length_a   1.000
_cell.length_b   1.000
_cell.length_c   1.000
_cell.angle_alpha   90.00
_cell.angle_beta   90.00
_cell.angle_gamma   90.00
#
_symmetry.space_group_name_H-M   'P 1'
#
loop_
_entity.id
_entity.type
_entity.pdbx_description
1 polymer ?
#
loop_
_entity_poly.entity_id
_entity_poly.type
_entity_poly.pdbx_seq_one_letter_code
_entity_poly.pdbx_strand_id
1 'polypeptide(L)'
;QPLTGITAEKHDSFISPAPDGGIIMDFSGKELIKGEPDASSFPSGGLRATFEARGYTAWDPTSYAFIKGKTLCIPTAFCSYGGEALDKKTPLLRSMEALNRQAMRILKLFGNEDVKCVRTSVGPEQEYFLVPKELYEKRKDLIYTGRTLFGAKPPKGQEMDDHYFGVIKPRVAAYMADLNEELWKLGILAKTEHNEVAPAQHELAPIYTTTNIATDHNQLTMEIMQKVAAKHGLVCLLHEKPFAGVNGSGKHNNWSIATNTGVNLLSPGDTPYENAQFLLFLCAVIKAVDDYQDLLRISVATAGNDHRLGANEAPPAVVSIFL
;
A
#
# COMPACT_ATOMS: atom_id res chain seq x y z
N GLN A 1 -1.40 7.49 -19.06
CA GLN A 1 -1.08 7.58 -20.48
C GLN A 1 -0.26 6.35 -20.93
N PRO A 2 0.81 5.95 -20.23
CA PRO A 2 1.60 4.79 -20.65
C PRO A 2 0.80 3.49 -20.81
N LEU A 3 -0.22 3.30 -19.98
CA LEU A 3 -1.06 2.10 -20.04
C LEU A 3 -1.89 1.98 -21.32
N THR A 4 -2.16 3.09 -21.94
CA THR A 4 -3.07 3.16 -23.10
C THR A 4 -2.32 3.46 -24.40
N GLY A 5 -1.03 3.78 -24.35
CA GLY A 5 -0.26 4.17 -25.52
C GLY A 5 -0.70 5.49 -26.14
N ILE A 6 -1.35 6.37 -25.39
CA ILE A 6 -1.78 7.68 -25.85
C ILE A 6 -0.57 8.51 -26.29
N THR A 7 -0.71 9.18 -27.41
CA THR A 7 0.32 9.99 -28.02
C THR A 7 0.56 11.32 -27.28
N ALA A 8 1.63 12.02 -27.62
CA ALA A 8 1.98 13.31 -27.03
C ALA A 8 0.89 14.37 -27.19
N GLU A 9 0.16 14.34 -28.27
CA GLU A 9 -0.95 15.29 -28.53
C GLU A 9 -2.02 15.25 -27.43
N LYS A 10 -2.27 14.09 -26.83
CA LYS A 10 -3.19 13.97 -25.72
C LYS A 10 -2.66 14.54 -24.41
N HIS A 11 -1.36 14.48 -24.22
CA HIS A 11 -0.72 15.14 -23.07
C HIS A 11 -0.79 16.66 -23.18
N ASP A 12 -0.63 17.20 -24.36
CA ASP A 12 -0.62 18.64 -24.60
C ASP A 12 -1.96 19.29 -24.25
N SER A 13 -3.06 18.52 -24.20
CA SER A 13 -4.35 19.02 -23.76
C SER A 13 -4.39 19.51 -22.32
N PHE A 14 -3.44 19.08 -21.49
CA PHE A 14 -3.33 19.48 -20.08
C PHE A 14 -2.42 20.69 -19.87
N ILE A 15 -1.76 21.15 -20.90
CA ILE A 15 -0.74 22.18 -20.82
C ILE A 15 -1.19 23.39 -21.65
N SER A 16 -1.22 24.55 -21.00
CA SER A 16 -1.55 25.81 -21.65
C SER A 16 -0.50 26.87 -21.31
N PRO A 17 -0.16 27.75 -22.26
CA PRO A 17 0.72 28.86 -21.95
C PRO A 17 0.05 29.85 -21.01
N ALA A 18 0.77 30.30 -20.00
CA ALA A 18 0.33 31.33 -19.09
C ALA A 18 0.62 32.73 -19.70
N PRO A 19 -0.15 33.77 -19.33
CA PRO A 19 0.05 35.14 -19.82
C PRO A 19 1.41 35.75 -19.51
N ASP A 20 2.08 35.26 -18.48
CA ASP A 20 3.41 35.68 -18.02
C ASP A 20 4.56 34.88 -18.66
N GLY A 21 4.26 34.03 -19.63
CA GLY A 21 5.22 33.16 -20.31
C GLY A 21 5.51 31.85 -19.57
N GLY A 22 4.81 31.59 -18.45
CA GLY A 22 4.85 30.31 -17.75
C GLY A 22 4.00 29.24 -18.42
N ILE A 23 3.80 28.14 -17.72
CA ILE A 23 2.97 27.02 -18.16
C ILE A 23 1.88 26.79 -17.12
N ILE A 24 0.64 26.76 -17.57
CA ILE A 24 -0.51 26.34 -16.75
C ILE A 24 -0.75 24.85 -17.05
N MET A 25 -0.77 24.05 -15.99
CA MET A 25 -1.12 22.64 -16.08
C MET A 25 -2.51 22.45 -15.46
N ASP A 26 -3.49 22.09 -16.27
CA ASP A 26 -4.86 21.84 -15.83
C ASP A 26 -5.14 20.34 -15.78
N PHE A 27 -5.23 19.81 -14.57
CA PHE A 27 -5.58 18.42 -14.29
C PHE A 27 -7.03 18.27 -13.80
N SER A 28 -7.89 19.20 -14.16
CA SER A 28 -9.33 19.08 -13.90
C SER A 28 -9.88 17.80 -14.57
N GLY A 29 -10.95 17.25 -14.02
CA GLY A 29 -11.61 16.10 -14.61
C GLY A 29 -12.04 16.33 -16.07
N LYS A 30 -12.39 17.58 -16.41
CA LYS A 30 -12.74 17.98 -17.78
C LYS A 30 -11.53 17.83 -18.75
N GLU A 31 -10.34 18.25 -18.35
CA GLU A 31 -9.16 18.15 -19.20
C GLU A 31 -8.62 16.71 -19.25
N LEU A 32 -8.71 15.98 -18.14
CA LEU A 32 -8.31 14.58 -18.10
C LEU A 32 -9.16 13.69 -18.99
N ILE A 33 -10.45 13.96 -19.11
CA ILE A 33 -11.35 13.26 -20.04
C ILE A 33 -10.88 13.44 -21.49
N LYS A 34 -10.40 14.62 -21.87
CA LYS A 34 -9.83 14.85 -23.21
C LYS A 34 -8.58 14.01 -23.49
N GLY A 35 -7.85 13.63 -22.45
CA GLY A 35 -6.69 12.75 -22.54
C GLY A 35 -7.01 11.26 -22.55
N GLU A 36 -8.28 10.83 -22.51
CA GLU A 36 -8.65 9.43 -22.57
C GLU A 36 -8.25 8.78 -23.91
N PRO A 37 -7.89 7.47 -23.90
CA PRO A 37 -7.51 6.77 -25.10
C PRO A 37 -8.70 6.61 -26.06
N ASP A 38 -8.48 6.96 -27.30
CA ASP A 38 -9.34 6.53 -28.38
C ASP A 38 -8.82 5.20 -28.98
N ALA A 39 -9.54 4.72 -29.97
CA ALA A 39 -9.23 3.47 -30.63
C ALA A 39 -7.87 3.45 -31.36
N SER A 40 -7.37 4.60 -31.79
CA SER A 40 -6.09 4.71 -32.48
C SER A 40 -4.90 4.51 -31.55
N SER A 41 -5.13 4.62 -30.24
CA SER A 41 -4.10 4.44 -29.20
C SER A 41 -3.67 2.98 -28.99
N PHE A 42 -4.36 2.02 -29.57
CA PHE A 42 -4.06 0.60 -29.40
C PHE A 42 -3.14 0.07 -30.49
N PRO A 43 -2.05 -0.66 -30.14
CA PRO A 43 -1.04 -1.12 -31.10
C PRO A 43 -1.57 -1.96 -32.26
N SER A 44 -2.67 -2.67 -32.07
CA SER A 44 -3.30 -3.54 -33.09
C SER A 44 -4.27 -2.80 -34.01
N GLY A 45 -4.29 -1.48 -34.01
CA GLY A 45 -5.34 -0.72 -34.69
C GLY A 45 -6.70 -0.90 -34.01
N GLY A 46 -6.69 -1.32 -32.83
CA GLY A 46 -7.56 -1.59 -31.72
C GLY A 46 -9.05 -1.58 -31.86
N LEU A 47 -9.57 -0.76 -32.70
CA LEU A 47 -11.03 -0.60 -32.85
C LEU A 47 -11.75 -1.85 -33.27
N ARG A 48 -11.07 -2.69 -34.00
CA ARG A 48 -11.70 -3.87 -34.57
C ARG A 48 -11.45 -5.13 -33.80
N ALA A 49 -10.48 -5.11 -32.95
CA ALA A 49 -10.17 -6.30 -32.18
C ALA A 49 -11.26 -6.51 -31.19
N THR A 50 -11.98 -5.82 -30.65
CA THR A 50 -13.16 -5.92 -29.80
C THR A 50 -13.31 -4.61 -29.04
N PHE A 51 -14.41 -4.00 -29.19
CA PHE A 51 -14.78 -2.83 -28.41
C PHE A 51 -14.68 -3.12 -26.91
N GLU A 52 -14.91 -4.36 -26.53
CA GLU A 52 -14.81 -4.89 -25.18
C GLU A 52 -13.37 -5.02 -24.67
N ALA A 53 -12.39 -5.10 -25.58
CA ALA A 53 -10.99 -5.17 -25.20
C ALA A 53 -10.34 -3.82 -24.87
N ARG A 54 -11.09 -2.73 -24.98
CA ARG A 54 -10.57 -1.40 -24.63
C ARG A 54 -10.45 -1.24 -23.14
N GLY A 55 -9.28 -0.81 -22.72
CA GLY A 55 -9.06 -0.31 -21.38
C GLY A 55 -9.18 1.20 -21.33
N TYR A 56 -9.75 1.69 -20.25
CA TYR A 56 -9.88 3.11 -19.96
C TYR A 56 -9.09 3.44 -18.71
N THR A 57 -8.30 4.51 -18.80
CA THR A 57 -7.62 5.09 -17.66
C THR A 57 -8.47 6.24 -17.14
N ALA A 58 -8.93 6.14 -15.91
CA ALA A 58 -9.63 7.20 -15.22
C ALA A 58 -8.77 7.77 -14.11
N TRP A 59 -8.78 9.08 -13.96
CA TRP A 59 -8.12 9.70 -12.83
C TRP A 59 -8.85 9.33 -11.53
N ASP A 60 -8.05 9.01 -10.50
CA ASP A 60 -8.57 8.83 -9.15
C ASP A 60 -8.51 10.16 -8.39
N PRO A 61 -9.64 10.85 -8.22
CA PRO A 61 -9.68 12.14 -7.52
C PRO A 61 -9.51 11.99 -5.99
N THR A 62 -9.50 10.79 -5.47
CA THR A 62 -9.33 10.50 -4.04
C THR A 62 -7.88 10.27 -3.64
N SER A 63 -6.95 10.29 -4.60
CA SER A 63 -5.52 10.15 -4.38
C SER A 63 -4.77 11.36 -4.95
N TYR A 64 -3.70 11.77 -4.28
CA TYR A 64 -2.97 12.97 -4.65
C TYR A 64 -1.99 12.71 -5.79
N ALA A 65 -1.89 13.66 -6.74
CA ALA A 65 -0.77 13.71 -7.66
C ALA A 65 0.52 14.06 -6.91
N PHE A 66 1.65 13.50 -7.34
CA PHE A 66 2.94 13.70 -6.69
C PHE A 66 4.06 13.77 -7.70
N ILE A 67 5.21 14.33 -7.30
CA ILE A 67 6.40 14.42 -8.13
C ILE A 67 7.41 13.38 -7.63
N LYS A 68 7.79 12.47 -8.52
CA LYS A 68 8.84 11.48 -8.27
C LYS A 68 10.03 11.74 -9.20
N GLY A 69 11.12 12.23 -8.64
CA GLY A 69 12.26 12.72 -9.42
C GLY A 69 11.87 13.94 -10.28
N LYS A 70 11.84 13.76 -11.59
CA LYS A 70 11.42 14.80 -12.56
C LYS A 70 10.08 14.48 -13.21
N THR A 71 9.34 13.51 -12.70
CA THR A 71 8.11 13.00 -13.30
C THR A 71 6.92 13.35 -12.41
N LEU A 72 5.91 13.99 -12.98
CA LEU A 72 4.60 14.13 -12.37
C LEU A 72 3.85 12.80 -12.49
N CYS A 73 3.42 12.26 -11.38
CA CYS A 73 2.64 11.02 -11.28
C CYS A 73 1.21 11.37 -10.86
N ILE A 74 0.24 10.89 -11.61
CA ILE A 74 -1.18 11.09 -11.34
C ILE A 74 -1.80 9.71 -11.09
N PRO A 75 -2.34 9.43 -9.90
CA PRO A 75 -3.00 8.16 -9.61
C PRO A 75 -4.21 7.94 -10.51
N THR A 76 -4.30 6.77 -11.09
CA THR A 76 -5.37 6.38 -12.01
C THR A 76 -5.91 5.00 -11.69
N ALA A 77 -7.17 4.77 -12.06
CA ALA A 77 -7.78 3.45 -12.12
C ALA A 77 -7.89 3.01 -13.59
N PHE A 78 -7.87 1.70 -13.81
CA PHE A 78 -7.93 1.11 -15.15
C PHE A 78 -9.05 0.07 -15.22
N CYS A 79 -9.97 0.26 -16.15
CA CYS A 79 -11.12 -0.61 -16.34
C CYS A 79 -11.41 -0.86 -17.82
N SER A 80 -12.19 -1.89 -18.11
CA SER A 80 -12.67 -2.18 -19.47
C SER A 80 -13.81 -1.24 -19.86
N TYR A 81 -14.20 -1.30 -21.13
CA TYR A 81 -15.38 -0.59 -21.63
C TYR A 81 -16.67 -0.98 -20.89
N GLY A 82 -16.82 -2.25 -20.55
CA GLY A 82 -17.95 -2.77 -19.77
C GLY A 82 -17.88 -2.43 -18.27
N GLY A 83 -16.79 -1.84 -17.84
CA GLY A 83 -16.58 -1.46 -16.45
C GLY A 83 -15.92 -2.54 -15.57
N GLU A 84 -15.45 -3.64 -16.16
CA GLU A 84 -14.68 -4.64 -15.41
C GLU A 84 -13.35 -4.06 -14.97
N ALA A 85 -12.93 -4.41 -13.77
CA ALA A 85 -11.64 -4.00 -13.25
C ALA A 85 -10.48 -4.67 -14.01
N LEU A 86 -9.53 -3.86 -14.48
CA LEU A 86 -8.30 -4.32 -15.13
C LEU A 86 -7.06 -4.04 -14.26
N ASP A 87 -7.27 -3.49 -13.08
CA ASP A 87 -6.25 -3.22 -12.08
C ASP A 87 -6.72 -3.69 -10.69
N LYS A 88 -5.87 -3.47 -9.68
CA LYS A 88 -6.19 -3.75 -8.27
C LYS A 88 -6.85 -2.56 -7.57
N LYS A 89 -6.74 -1.37 -8.13
CA LYS A 89 -7.28 -0.14 -7.54
C LYS A 89 -8.79 -0.04 -7.69
N THR A 90 -9.33 -0.39 -8.84
CA THR A 90 -10.78 -0.36 -9.09
C THR A 90 -11.57 -1.21 -8.09
N PRO A 91 -11.21 -2.48 -7.80
CA PRO A 91 -11.86 -3.25 -6.74
C PRO A 91 -11.77 -2.60 -5.37
N LEU A 92 -10.62 -2.02 -5.01
CA LEU A 92 -10.44 -1.32 -3.74
C LEU A 92 -11.40 -0.14 -3.61
N LEU A 93 -11.44 0.75 -4.61
CA LEU A 93 -12.34 1.90 -4.61
C LEU A 93 -13.81 1.48 -4.50
N ARG A 94 -14.22 0.47 -5.26
CA ARG A 94 -15.58 -0.09 -5.22
C ARG A 94 -15.92 -0.70 -3.86
N SER A 95 -14.98 -1.38 -3.23
CA SER A 95 -15.19 -1.96 -1.91
C SER A 95 -15.38 -0.89 -0.84
N MET A 96 -14.59 0.19 -0.90
CA MET A 96 -14.72 1.32 0.01
C MET A 96 -16.09 2.00 -0.13
N GLU A 97 -16.56 2.18 -1.36
CA GLU A 97 -17.89 2.76 -1.62
C GLU A 97 -19.03 1.83 -1.19
N ALA A 98 -18.89 0.53 -1.40
CA ALA A 98 -19.88 -0.46 -0.95
C ALA A 98 -19.98 -0.47 0.58
N LEU A 99 -18.85 -0.44 1.27
CA LEU A 99 -18.79 -0.36 2.73
C LEU A 99 -19.43 0.95 3.23
N ASN A 100 -19.06 2.08 2.63
CA ASN A 100 -19.66 3.37 2.95
C ASN A 100 -21.19 3.32 2.91
N ARG A 101 -21.76 2.84 1.82
CA ARG A 101 -23.23 2.74 1.66
C ARG A 101 -23.89 1.88 2.72
N GLN A 102 -23.30 0.73 3.06
CA GLN A 102 -23.88 -0.17 4.04
C GLN A 102 -23.71 0.36 5.47
N ALA A 103 -22.54 0.90 5.81
CA ALA A 103 -22.30 1.52 7.11
C ALA A 103 -23.24 2.71 7.36
N MET A 104 -23.46 3.55 6.36
CA MET A 104 -24.39 4.67 6.43
C MET A 104 -25.84 4.23 6.72
N ARG A 105 -26.28 3.07 6.18
CA ARG A 105 -27.61 2.53 6.50
C ARG A 105 -27.73 2.14 7.96
N ILE A 106 -26.68 1.54 8.51
CA ILE A 106 -26.65 1.14 9.93
C ILE A 106 -26.61 2.37 10.84
N LEU A 107 -25.74 3.34 10.53
CA LEU A 107 -25.60 4.55 11.34
C LEU A 107 -26.90 5.35 11.44
N LYS A 108 -27.70 5.41 10.38
CA LYS A 108 -29.02 6.03 10.43
C LYS A 108 -29.98 5.35 11.42
N LEU A 109 -29.90 4.03 11.57
CA LEU A 109 -30.72 3.29 12.55
C LEU A 109 -30.31 3.60 13.99
N PHE A 110 -29.04 4.01 14.19
CA PHE A 110 -28.54 4.47 15.48
C PHE A 110 -28.71 5.97 15.72
N GLY A 111 -29.41 6.69 14.83
CA GLY A 111 -29.69 8.12 14.97
C GLY A 111 -28.53 9.05 14.62
N ASN A 112 -27.52 8.57 13.90
CA ASN A 112 -26.39 9.42 13.45
C ASN A 112 -26.79 10.21 12.19
N GLU A 113 -27.48 11.33 12.36
CA GLU A 113 -28.00 12.16 11.27
C GLU A 113 -26.98 13.11 10.66
N ASP A 114 -25.95 13.48 11.41
CA ASP A 114 -24.86 14.38 11.02
C ASP A 114 -23.77 13.71 10.18
N VAL A 115 -23.73 12.39 10.16
CA VAL A 115 -22.76 11.63 9.39
C VAL A 115 -23.10 11.64 7.90
N LYS A 116 -22.14 12.09 7.07
CA LYS A 116 -22.29 12.17 5.62
C LYS A 116 -21.61 11.04 4.86
N CYS A 117 -20.56 10.48 5.43
CA CYS A 117 -19.86 9.34 4.85
C CYS A 117 -19.05 8.58 5.89
N VAL A 118 -18.75 7.33 5.56
CA VAL A 118 -17.88 6.43 6.30
C VAL A 118 -16.69 6.06 5.42
N ARG A 119 -15.50 6.04 6.02
CA ARG A 119 -14.26 5.72 5.32
C ARG A 119 -13.49 4.65 6.06
N THR A 120 -12.84 3.78 5.30
CA THR A 120 -11.83 2.89 5.85
C THR A 120 -10.48 3.59 5.92
N SER A 121 -9.74 3.30 6.97
CA SER A 121 -8.36 3.76 7.13
C SER A 121 -7.45 2.58 7.41
N VAL A 122 -6.18 2.71 7.04
CA VAL A 122 -5.15 1.72 7.34
C VAL A 122 -3.81 2.39 7.62
N GLY A 123 -3.10 1.85 8.60
CA GLY A 123 -1.70 2.15 8.88
C GLY A 123 -0.88 0.88 8.62
N PRO A 124 -0.26 0.74 7.46
CA PRO A 124 0.56 -0.42 7.14
C PRO A 124 1.92 -0.31 7.82
N GLU A 125 2.36 -1.38 8.45
CA GLU A 125 3.70 -1.52 8.99
C GLU A 125 4.53 -2.34 8.01
N GLN A 126 5.61 -1.76 7.49
CA GLN A 126 6.49 -2.44 6.54
C GLN A 126 7.75 -2.90 7.25
N GLU A 127 7.85 -4.19 7.47
CA GLU A 127 9.09 -4.83 7.91
C GLU A 127 10.02 -5.06 6.72
N TYR A 128 11.32 -4.99 6.96
CA TYR A 128 12.34 -5.17 5.93
C TYR A 128 13.69 -5.54 6.52
N PHE A 129 14.57 -6.12 5.70
CA PHE A 129 15.94 -6.40 6.06
C PHE A 129 16.91 -5.49 5.34
N LEU A 130 17.96 -5.04 6.03
CA LEU A 130 19.07 -4.29 5.43
C LEU A 130 20.33 -5.13 5.45
N VAL A 131 20.90 -5.36 4.28
CA VAL A 131 22.18 -6.08 4.15
C VAL A 131 23.23 -5.22 3.44
N PRO A 132 24.52 -5.34 3.77
CA PRO A 132 25.58 -4.65 3.03
C PRO A 132 25.57 -5.07 1.56
N LYS A 133 25.62 -4.09 0.64
CA LYS A 133 25.58 -4.31 -0.80
C LYS A 133 26.71 -5.25 -1.26
N GLU A 134 27.91 -5.08 -0.73
CA GLU A 134 29.09 -5.91 -1.03
C GLU A 134 28.91 -7.39 -0.68
N LEU A 135 28.09 -7.70 0.33
CA LEU A 135 27.75 -9.07 0.70
C LEU A 135 26.63 -9.61 -0.17
N TYR A 136 25.62 -8.79 -0.46
CA TYR A 136 24.50 -9.14 -1.35
C TYR A 136 25.00 -9.53 -2.75
N GLU A 137 25.92 -8.74 -3.31
CA GLU A 137 26.46 -8.98 -4.67
C GLU A 137 27.23 -10.33 -4.79
N LYS A 138 27.66 -10.90 -3.70
CA LYS A 138 28.30 -12.23 -3.64
C LYS A 138 27.30 -13.37 -3.55
N ARG A 139 26.02 -13.09 -3.33
CA ARG A 139 24.96 -14.07 -3.08
C ARG A 139 23.95 -14.10 -4.23
N LYS A 140 24.19 -14.99 -5.18
CA LYS A 140 23.31 -15.16 -6.35
C LYS A 140 21.88 -15.59 -5.97
N ASP A 141 21.74 -16.36 -4.90
CA ASP A 141 20.43 -16.75 -4.38
C ASP A 141 19.61 -15.51 -3.92
N LEU A 142 20.20 -14.61 -3.16
CA LEU A 142 19.54 -13.34 -2.79
C LEU A 142 19.19 -12.49 -4.01
N ILE A 143 20.10 -12.41 -5.00
CA ILE A 143 19.89 -11.61 -6.20
C ILE A 143 18.73 -12.15 -7.04
N TYR A 144 18.69 -13.46 -7.27
CA TYR A 144 17.71 -14.06 -8.20
C TYR A 144 16.40 -14.45 -7.54
N THR A 145 16.39 -14.75 -6.24
CA THR A 145 15.20 -15.27 -5.55
C THR A 145 14.72 -14.39 -4.39
N GLY A 146 15.49 -13.37 -4.01
CA GLY A 146 15.18 -12.50 -2.86
C GLY A 146 15.43 -13.17 -1.51
N ARG A 147 15.82 -14.45 -1.47
CA ARG A 147 16.06 -15.21 -0.24
C ARG A 147 17.28 -16.12 -0.33
N THR A 148 17.82 -16.51 0.80
CA THR A 148 18.89 -17.50 0.86
C THR A 148 18.35 -18.91 0.59
N LEU A 149 19.04 -19.67 -0.27
CA LEU A 149 18.70 -21.07 -0.60
C LEU A 149 19.61 -22.06 0.12
N PHE A 150 20.81 -21.65 0.45
CA PHE A 150 21.86 -22.49 1.05
C PHE A 150 22.81 -21.64 1.89
N GLY A 151 23.69 -22.29 2.61
CA GLY A 151 24.70 -21.67 3.46
C GLY A 151 24.55 -22.06 4.92
N ALA A 152 25.57 -21.74 5.70
CA ALA A 152 25.56 -21.95 7.15
C ALA A 152 24.54 -21.04 7.82
N LYS A 153 23.99 -21.47 8.93
CA LYS A 153 23.20 -20.61 9.82
C LYS A 153 24.10 -19.49 10.37
N PRO A 154 23.53 -18.29 10.61
CA PRO A 154 24.28 -17.23 11.26
C PRO A 154 24.69 -17.66 12.67
N PRO A 155 25.81 -17.16 13.20
CA PRO A 155 26.27 -17.50 14.54
C PRO A 155 25.34 -17.00 15.64
N LYS A 156 24.52 -16.00 15.34
CA LYS A 156 23.53 -15.41 16.22
C LYS A 156 22.16 -15.43 15.54
N GLY A 157 21.14 -15.88 16.28
CA GLY A 157 19.73 -15.87 15.88
C GLY A 157 18.94 -14.76 16.55
N GLN A 158 17.83 -15.13 17.16
CA GLN A 158 16.88 -14.22 17.84
C GLN A 158 16.89 -14.40 19.36
N GLU A 159 18.01 -14.81 19.91
CA GLU A 159 18.16 -15.10 21.32
C GLU A 159 17.80 -13.87 22.15
N MET A 160 16.87 -14.04 23.11
CA MET A 160 16.42 -13.00 24.03
C MET A 160 15.82 -11.73 23.36
N ASP A 161 15.48 -11.81 22.08
CA ASP A 161 15.02 -10.67 21.26
C ASP A 161 15.96 -9.45 21.33
N ASP A 162 17.25 -9.72 21.48
CA ASP A 162 18.24 -8.69 21.77
C ASP A 162 18.43 -7.68 20.63
N HIS A 163 18.13 -8.06 19.39
CA HIS A 163 18.15 -7.12 18.28
C HIS A 163 16.99 -6.12 18.39
N TYR A 164 15.80 -6.58 18.76
CA TYR A 164 14.61 -5.72 18.95
C TYR A 164 14.86 -4.62 20.00
N PHE A 165 15.47 -4.99 21.11
CA PHE A 165 15.82 -4.05 22.20
C PHE A 165 17.17 -3.36 22.02
N GLY A 166 17.88 -3.66 20.94
CA GLY A 166 19.20 -3.14 20.66
C GLY A 166 19.20 -1.74 20.08
N VAL A 167 20.38 -1.13 20.05
CA VAL A 167 20.58 0.18 19.41
C VAL A 167 20.51 0.07 17.90
N ILE A 168 19.92 1.06 17.26
CA ILE A 168 20.00 1.24 15.79
C ILE A 168 21.43 1.66 15.45
N LYS A 169 22.09 0.90 14.59
CA LYS A 169 23.47 1.19 14.16
C LYS A 169 23.54 2.51 13.39
N PRO A 170 24.60 3.31 13.52
CA PRO A 170 24.71 4.63 12.90
C PRO A 170 24.42 4.65 11.38
N ARG A 171 24.90 3.62 10.65
CA ARG A 171 24.64 3.51 9.20
C ARG A 171 23.16 3.27 8.90
N VAL A 172 22.47 2.50 9.74
CA VAL A 172 21.03 2.24 9.61
C VAL A 172 20.24 3.48 9.98
N ALA A 173 20.62 4.17 11.05
CA ALA A 173 19.98 5.44 11.45
C ALA A 173 20.11 6.50 10.35
N ALA A 174 21.27 6.62 9.72
CA ALA A 174 21.45 7.53 8.58
C ALA A 174 20.54 7.15 7.38
N TYR A 175 20.43 5.87 7.10
CA TYR A 175 19.48 5.38 6.07
C TYR A 175 18.02 5.73 6.42
N MET A 176 17.61 5.50 7.66
CA MET A 176 16.25 5.78 8.11
C MET A 176 15.92 7.28 8.03
N ALA A 177 16.85 8.14 8.42
CA ALA A 177 16.69 9.59 8.34
C ALA A 177 16.51 10.06 6.89
N ASP A 178 17.36 9.61 5.97
CA ASP A 178 17.23 9.95 4.54
C ASP A 178 15.95 9.36 3.93
N LEU A 179 15.55 8.16 4.36
CA LEU A 179 14.32 7.52 3.92
C LEU A 179 13.11 8.36 4.30
N ASN A 180 13.04 8.83 5.53
CA ASN A 180 11.96 9.69 6.00
C ASN A 180 11.84 10.98 5.19
N GLU A 181 12.97 11.65 4.93
CA GLU A 181 12.95 12.86 4.11
C GLU A 181 12.42 12.62 2.71
N GLU A 182 12.84 11.54 2.05
CA GLU A 182 12.35 11.19 0.70
C GLU A 182 10.85 10.82 0.72
N LEU A 183 10.38 10.15 1.76
CA LEU A 183 8.96 9.80 1.92
C LEU A 183 8.11 11.05 2.21
N TRP A 184 8.58 11.96 3.07
CA TRP A 184 7.86 13.21 3.36
C TRP A 184 7.70 14.10 2.12
N LYS A 185 8.69 14.15 1.22
CA LYS A 185 8.60 14.84 -0.07
C LYS A 185 7.47 14.28 -0.96
N LEU A 186 7.09 13.03 -0.76
CA LEU A 186 5.99 12.38 -1.46
C LEU A 186 4.65 12.45 -0.71
N GLY A 187 4.61 13.13 0.44
CA GLY A 187 3.44 13.22 1.29
C GLY A 187 3.18 11.98 2.15
N ILE A 188 4.15 11.06 2.24
CA ILE A 188 4.07 9.86 3.08
C ILE A 188 4.62 10.20 4.45
N LEU A 189 3.75 10.21 5.46
CA LEU A 189 4.11 10.62 6.82
C LEU A 189 4.74 9.45 7.59
N ALA A 190 5.92 9.03 7.19
CA ALA A 190 6.72 8.05 7.92
C ALA A 190 7.08 8.59 9.32
N LYS A 191 6.95 7.76 10.34
CA LYS A 191 7.14 8.18 11.73
C LYS A 191 7.91 7.18 12.58
N THR A 192 7.63 5.89 12.44
CA THR A 192 8.19 4.85 13.29
C THR A 192 9.44 4.26 12.67
N GLU A 193 10.50 4.19 13.46
CA GLU A 193 11.79 3.61 13.11
C GLU A 193 12.27 2.77 14.28
N HIS A 194 12.32 1.45 14.12
CA HIS A 194 12.89 0.58 15.13
C HIS A 194 13.46 -0.72 14.54
N ASN A 195 14.20 -1.43 15.37
CA ASN A 195 14.66 -2.77 15.06
C ASN A 195 13.51 -3.77 15.24
N GLU A 196 13.45 -4.77 14.38
CA GLU A 196 12.64 -5.95 14.54
C GLU A 196 13.42 -7.11 15.17
N VAL A 197 12.75 -8.22 15.44
CA VAL A 197 13.30 -9.35 16.22
C VAL A 197 14.42 -10.04 15.48
N ALA A 198 14.33 -10.22 14.17
CA ALA A 198 15.39 -10.89 13.40
C ALA A 198 16.63 -10.00 13.21
N PRO A 199 17.84 -10.56 13.22
CA PRO A 199 19.05 -9.80 12.95
C PRO A 199 19.00 -9.05 11.61
N ALA A 200 19.33 -7.76 11.63
CA ALA A 200 19.27 -6.83 10.50
C ALA A 200 17.85 -6.57 9.96
N GLN A 201 16.82 -6.88 10.70
CA GLN A 201 15.44 -6.56 10.42
C GLN A 201 15.03 -5.26 11.10
N HIS A 202 14.25 -4.46 10.40
CA HIS A 202 13.75 -3.16 10.84
C HIS A 202 12.31 -2.98 10.37
N GLU A 203 11.62 -2.00 10.93
CA GLU A 203 10.26 -1.65 10.54
C GLU A 203 10.11 -0.15 10.29
N LEU A 204 9.22 0.17 9.37
CA LEU A 204 8.73 1.51 9.13
C LEU A 204 7.21 1.50 9.18
N ALA A 205 6.64 2.38 9.99
CA ALA A 205 5.20 2.61 10.07
C ALA A 205 4.87 4.08 9.79
N PRO A 206 4.10 4.40 8.75
CA PRO A 206 3.57 5.73 8.52
C PRO A 206 2.36 6.01 9.42
N ILE A 207 2.01 7.28 9.56
CA ILE A 207 0.73 7.67 10.12
C ILE A 207 -0.38 7.13 9.20
N TYR A 208 -1.41 6.53 9.79
CA TYR A 208 -2.53 5.96 9.04
C TYR A 208 -3.27 7.03 8.21
N THR A 209 -3.83 6.59 7.10
CA THR A 209 -4.68 7.40 6.24
C THR A 209 -5.79 6.56 5.60
N THR A 210 -6.59 7.13 4.70
CA THR A 210 -7.62 6.36 3.99
C THR A 210 -6.99 5.19 3.24
N THR A 211 -7.67 4.07 3.21
CA THR A 211 -7.12 2.80 2.68
C THR A 211 -6.56 2.94 1.27
N ASN A 212 -7.23 3.70 0.39
CA ASN A 212 -6.74 3.96 -0.97
C ASN A 212 -5.38 4.66 -0.97
N ILE A 213 -5.26 5.78 -0.25
CA ILE A 213 -4.02 6.54 -0.15
C ILE A 213 -2.92 5.69 0.51
N ALA A 214 -3.23 5.01 1.61
CA ALA A 214 -2.26 4.17 2.31
C ALA A 214 -1.71 3.04 1.42
N THR A 215 -2.55 2.47 0.56
CA THR A 215 -2.14 1.44 -0.39
C THR A 215 -1.17 2.00 -1.44
N ASP A 216 -1.47 3.15 -2.02
CA ASP A 216 -0.58 3.83 -2.96
C ASP A 216 0.75 4.21 -2.29
N HIS A 217 0.67 4.78 -1.09
CA HIS A 217 1.84 5.16 -0.30
C HIS A 217 2.73 3.95 0.03
N ASN A 218 2.16 2.79 0.34
CA ASN A 218 2.98 1.61 0.63
C ASN A 218 3.75 1.13 -0.61
N GLN A 219 3.17 1.21 -1.81
CA GLN A 219 3.89 0.89 -3.05
C GLN A 219 5.08 1.85 -3.28
N LEU A 220 4.87 3.14 -3.06
CA LEU A 220 5.95 4.14 -3.13
C LEU A 220 7.01 3.90 -2.06
N THR A 221 6.59 3.62 -0.83
CA THR A 221 7.49 3.33 0.28
C THR A 221 8.45 2.21 -0.06
N MET A 222 7.96 1.08 -0.57
CA MET A 222 8.81 -0.04 -0.97
C MET A 222 9.85 0.34 -2.03
N GLU A 223 9.46 1.12 -3.04
CA GLU A 223 10.36 1.59 -4.09
C GLU A 223 11.45 2.52 -3.50
N ILE A 224 11.04 3.47 -2.66
CA ILE A 224 11.96 4.44 -2.06
C ILE A 224 12.93 3.79 -1.08
N MET A 225 12.46 2.84 -0.27
CA MET A 225 13.31 2.04 0.62
C MET A 225 14.49 1.43 -0.11
N GLN A 226 14.24 0.79 -1.25
CA GLN A 226 15.30 0.18 -2.05
C GLN A 226 16.26 1.23 -2.66
N LYS A 227 15.73 2.34 -3.16
CA LYS A 227 16.52 3.42 -3.75
C LYS A 227 17.42 4.11 -2.74
N VAL A 228 16.90 4.40 -1.55
CA VAL A 228 17.66 5.03 -0.47
C VAL A 228 18.70 4.07 0.09
N ALA A 229 18.37 2.79 0.26
CA ALA A 229 19.34 1.79 0.72
C ALA A 229 20.59 1.75 -0.18
N ALA A 230 20.40 1.84 -1.49
CA ALA A 230 21.50 1.86 -2.44
C ALA A 230 22.46 3.06 -2.25
N LYS A 231 21.93 4.24 -1.85
CA LYS A 231 22.77 5.43 -1.54
C LYS A 231 23.67 5.20 -0.32
N HIS A 232 23.22 4.38 0.64
CA HIS A 232 23.96 4.03 1.85
C HIS A 232 24.84 2.77 1.70
N GLY A 233 24.98 2.23 0.46
CA GLY A 233 25.72 0.99 0.22
C GLY A 233 25.05 -0.21 0.89
N LEU A 234 23.74 -0.15 1.05
CA LEU A 234 22.87 -1.21 1.57
C LEU A 234 21.96 -1.74 0.48
N VAL A 235 21.38 -2.91 0.72
CA VAL A 235 20.26 -3.46 -0.05
C VAL A 235 19.12 -3.72 0.90
N CYS A 236 17.95 -3.17 0.58
CA CYS A 236 16.70 -3.40 1.30
C CYS A 236 16.02 -4.64 0.70
N LEU A 237 15.89 -5.69 1.51
CA LEU A 237 15.18 -6.91 1.14
C LEU A 237 13.72 -6.80 1.58
N LEU A 238 12.81 -6.94 0.64
CA LEU A 238 11.35 -6.89 0.85
C LEU A 238 10.69 -8.25 0.62
N HIS A 239 11.48 -9.31 0.42
CA HIS A 239 10.97 -10.67 0.40
C HIS A 239 10.42 -11.04 1.78
N GLU A 240 9.31 -11.75 1.82
CA GLU A 240 8.60 -12.08 3.06
C GLU A 240 9.41 -12.99 3.99
N LYS A 241 10.31 -13.81 3.44
CA LYS A 241 11.20 -14.71 4.20
C LYS A 241 12.60 -14.79 3.58
N PRO A 242 13.42 -13.75 3.69
CA PRO A 242 14.74 -13.75 3.06
C PRO A 242 15.72 -14.70 3.75
N PHE A 243 15.52 -15.00 5.03
CA PHE A 243 16.40 -15.87 5.81
C PHE A 243 15.62 -16.93 6.56
N ALA A 244 15.98 -18.20 6.36
CA ALA A 244 15.37 -19.31 7.07
C ALA A 244 15.79 -19.34 8.55
N GLY A 245 14.88 -19.75 9.43
CA GLY A 245 15.16 -19.95 10.86
C GLY A 245 15.11 -18.69 11.73
N VAL A 246 14.74 -17.55 11.15
CA VAL A 246 14.44 -16.29 11.85
C VAL A 246 13.12 -15.71 11.37
N ASN A 247 12.60 -14.68 12.00
CA ASN A 247 11.37 -14.02 11.55
C ASN A 247 11.47 -13.52 10.10
N GLY A 248 10.35 -13.46 9.44
CA GLY A 248 10.21 -12.86 8.12
C GLY A 248 9.65 -11.45 8.18
N SER A 249 9.57 -10.80 7.01
CA SER A 249 9.03 -9.46 6.87
C SER A 249 7.56 -9.50 6.50
N GLY A 250 6.73 -8.91 7.34
CA GLY A 250 5.30 -8.76 7.11
C GLY A 250 4.91 -7.36 6.65
N LYS A 251 3.62 -7.25 6.36
CA LYS A 251 2.88 -6.00 6.28
C LYS A 251 1.70 -6.11 7.23
N HIS A 252 1.94 -5.74 8.46
CA HIS A 252 0.86 -5.67 9.43
C HIS A 252 -0.03 -4.46 9.12
N ASN A 253 -1.31 -4.69 8.87
CA ASN A 253 -2.26 -3.65 8.51
C ASN A 253 -3.17 -3.34 9.69
N ASN A 254 -2.88 -2.28 10.41
CA ASN A 254 -3.79 -1.72 11.40
C ASN A 254 -4.88 -0.95 10.66
N TRP A 255 -6.12 -1.35 10.74
CA TRP A 255 -7.20 -0.74 9.98
C TRP A 255 -8.42 -0.43 10.83
N SER A 256 -9.21 0.53 10.38
CA SER A 256 -10.43 0.92 11.06
C SER A 256 -11.47 1.48 10.07
N ILE A 257 -12.65 1.74 10.60
CA ILE A 257 -13.78 2.36 9.91
C ILE A 257 -14.20 3.59 10.70
N ALA A 258 -14.18 4.75 10.06
CA ALA A 258 -14.51 5.99 10.74
C ALA A 258 -15.50 6.85 9.94
N THR A 259 -16.30 7.61 10.65
CA THR A 259 -17.20 8.62 10.07
C THR A 259 -16.42 9.87 9.64
N ASN A 260 -17.03 10.69 8.80
CA ASN A 260 -16.48 12.01 8.46
C ASN A 260 -16.44 12.97 9.67
N THR A 261 -17.12 12.66 10.75
CA THR A 261 -17.10 13.43 12.00
C THR A 261 -15.98 12.98 12.96
N GLY A 262 -15.19 11.97 12.55
CA GLY A 262 -14.03 11.48 13.32
C GLY A 262 -14.36 10.35 14.31
N VAL A 263 -15.59 9.84 14.33
CA VAL A 263 -15.96 8.72 15.19
C VAL A 263 -15.47 7.41 14.59
N ASN A 264 -14.62 6.68 15.33
CA ASN A 264 -14.16 5.35 14.96
C ASN A 264 -15.25 4.32 15.34
N LEU A 265 -15.79 3.60 14.35
CA LEU A 265 -16.87 2.63 14.55
C LEU A 265 -16.40 1.29 15.16
N LEU A 266 -15.09 1.07 15.17
CA LEU A 266 -14.44 -0.07 15.82
C LEU A 266 -13.78 0.31 17.14
N SER A 267 -14.11 1.46 17.70
CA SER A 267 -13.69 1.85 19.05
C SER A 267 -14.72 1.37 20.07
N PRO A 268 -14.30 0.54 21.05
CA PRO A 268 -15.20 -0.01 22.05
C PRO A 268 -15.78 1.06 23.00
N GLY A 269 -15.04 2.15 23.22
CA GLY A 269 -15.37 3.13 24.27
C GLY A 269 -15.09 2.58 25.67
N ASP A 270 -15.55 3.30 26.69
CA ASP A 270 -15.30 2.95 28.10
C ASP A 270 -16.13 1.76 28.56
N THR A 271 -17.29 1.52 27.95
CA THR A 271 -18.20 0.40 28.27
C THR A 271 -18.53 -0.41 27.01
N PRO A 272 -17.61 -1.28 26.53
CA PRO A 272 -17.76 -2.01 25.27
C PRO A 272 -19.06 -2.82 25.18
N TYR A 273 -19.47 -3.44 26.27
CA TYR A 273 -20.66 -4.31 26.34
C TYR A 273 -22.00 -3.53 26.28
N GLU A 274 -21.98 -2.22 26.51
CA GLU A 274 -23.13 -1.35 26.36
C GLU A 274 -23.16 -0.61 25.01
N ASN A 275 -22.06 -0.62 24.27
CA ASN A 275 -21.95 0.04 22.99
C ASN A 275 -22.50 -0.84 21.85
N ALA A 276 -23.81 -0.85 21.69
CA ALA A 276 -24.48 -1.67 20.68
C ALA A 276 -24.04 -1.36 19.25
N GLN A 277 -23.72 -0.10 18.93
CA GLN A 277 -23.21 0.28 17.62
C GLN A 277 -21.85 -0.38 17.36
N PHE A 278 -20.92 -0.25 18.28
CA PHE A 278 -19.61 -0.90 18.18
C PHE A 278 -19.75 -2.42 18.04
N LEU A 279 -20.55 -3.06 18.92
CA LEU A 279 -20.76 -4.50 18.88
C LEU A 279 -21.32 -5.00 17.54
N LEU A 280 -22.25 -4.25 16.95
CA LEU A 280 -22.80 -4.60 15.64
C LEU A 280 -21.74 -4.53 14.53
N PHE A 281 -20.94 -3.46 14.47
CA PHE A 281 -19.85 -3.35 13.50
C PHE A 281 -18.79 -4.42 13.72
N LEU A 282 -18.42 -4.70 14.97
CA LEU A 282 -17.49 -5.77 15.32
C LEU A 282 -17.97 -7.14 14.84
N CYS A 283 -19.21 -7.49 15.17
CA CYS A 283 -19.81 -8.76 14.74
C CYS A 283 -19.90 -8.88 13.21
N ALA A 284 -20.19 -7.78 12.51
CA ALA A 284 -20.22 -7.75 11.06
C ALA A 284 -18.83 -8.02 10.45
N VAL A 285 -17.78 -7.44 11.05
CA VAL A 285 -16.40 -7.69 10.63
C VAL A 285 -16.00 -9.15 10.87
N ILE A 286 -16.24 -9.67 12.09
CA ILE A 286 -15.91 -11.07 12.41
C ILE A 286 -16.62 -12.02 11.46
N LYS A 287 -17.92 -11.81 11.23
CA LYS A 287 -18.67 -12.62 10.29
C LYS A 287 -18.13 -12.54 8.86
N ALA A 288 -17.78 -11.35 8.39
CA ALA A 288 -17.21 -11.18 7.04
C ALA A 288 -15.85 -11.87 6.91
N VAL A 289 -15.01 -11.82 7.95
CA VAL A 289 -13.71 -12.52 7.97
C VAL A 289 -13.93 -14.04 7.92
N ASP A 290 -14.90 -14.57 8.65
CA ASP A 290 -15.24 -16.00 8.63
C ASP A 290 -15.81 -16.44 7.29
N ASP A 291 -16.81 -15.72 6.78
CA ASP A 291 -17.49 -16.04 5.51
C ASP A 291 -16.55 -15.95 4.29
N TYR A 292 -15.57 -15.05 4.32
CA TYR A 292 -14.69 -14.73 3.17
C TYR A 292 -13.20 -15.00 3.46
N GLN A 293 -12.88 -15.86 4.40
CA GLN A 293 -11.50 -16.20 4.76
C GLN A 293 -10.65 -16.67 3.56
N ASP A 294 -11.27 -17.35 2.60
CA ASP A 294 -10.57 -17.83 1.40
C ASP A 294 -10.05 -16.66 0.54
N LEU A 295 -10.82 -15.57 0.44
CA LEU A 295 -10.38 -14.36 -0.26
C LEU A 295 -9.21 -13.68 0.47
N LEU A 296 -9.25 -13.65 1.81
CA LEU A 296 -8.13 -13.15 2.60
C LEU A 296 -6.87 -14.00 2.38
N ARG A 297 -7.00 -15.31 2.35
CA ARG A 297 -5.88 -16.23 2.08
C ARG A 297 -5.30 -16.04 0.68
N ILE A 298 -6.14 -15.89 -0.34
CA ILE A 298 -5.70 -15.62 -1.72
C ILE A 298 -4.91 -14.31 -1.79
N SER A 299 -5.31 -13.28 -1.06
CA SER A 299 -4.64 -11.98 -1.07
C SER A 299 -3.19 -12.02 -0.59
N VAL A 300 -2.82 -13.02 0.20
CA VAL A 300 -1.48 -13.24 0.77
C VAL A 300 -0.80 -14.51 0.27
N ALA A 301 -1.43 -15.25 -0.66
CA ALA A 301 -0.91 -16.50 -1.22
C ALA A 301 0.17 -16.21 -2.27
N THR A 302 1.35 -15.85 -1.81
CA THR A 302 2.55 -15.71 -2.65
C THR A 302 3.57 -16.77 -2.27
N ALA A 303 4.47 -17.12 -3.21
CA ALA A 303 5.55 -18.06 -2.94
C ALA A 303 6.45 -17.61 -1.78
N GLY A 304 6.62 -16.30 -1.59
CA GLY A 304 7.37 -15.73 -0.46
C GLY A 304 6.69 -16.00 0.88
N ASN A 305 5.37 -15.85 0.95
CA ASN A 305 4.59 -16.13 2.16
C ASN A 305 4.55 -17.63 2.50
N ASP A 306 4.60 -18.52 1.53
CA ASP A 306 4.67 -19.97 1.79
C ASP A 306 5.91 -20.33 2.63
N HIS A 307 7.01 -19.62 2.45
CA HIS A 307 8.21 -19.78 3.28
C HIS A 307 8.09 -19.17 4.68
N ARG A 308 7.22 -18.19 4.85
CA ARG A 308 6.95 -17.54 6.12
C ARG A 308 5.97 -18.33 6.99
N LEU A 309 5.01 -19.02 6.37
CA LEU A 309 3.97 -19.79 7.03
C LEU A 309 4.53 -20.89 7.93
N GLY A 310 3.98 -21.00 9.13
CA GLY A 310 4.36 -22.04 10.09
C GLY A 310 5.77 -21.90 10.69
N ALA A 311 6.49 -20.82 10.39
CA ALA A 311 7.73 -20.45 11.06
C ALA A 311 7.43 -19.81 12.42
N ASN A 312 8.24 -18.87 12.86
CA ASN A 312 8.05 -18.20 14.18
C ASN A 312 6.98 -17.09 14.15
N GLU A 313 6.15 -17.07 13.11
CA GLU A 313 5.18 -16.00 12.89
C GLU A 313 3.77 -16.55 12.70
N ALA A 314 2.79 -15.67 12.92
CA ALA A 314 1.39 -15.98 12.72
C ALA A 314 1.08 -16.36 11.26
N PRO A 315 0.02 -17.16 11.02
CA PRO A 315 -0.49 -17.40 9.68
C PRO A 315 -0.77 -16.09 8.93
N PRO A 316 -0.69 -16.05 7.58
CA PRO A 316 -0.79 -14.83 6.81
C PRO A 316 -2.14 -14.09 6.91
N ALA A 317 -3.14 -14.70 7.47
CA ALA A 317 -4.44 -14.07 7.69
C ALA A 317 -4.86 -14.25 9.15
N VAL A 318 -4.22 -13.51 10.05
CA VAL A 318 -4.68 -13.36 11.43
C VAL A 318 -5.33 -11.98 11.55
N VAL A 319 -6.55 -11.98 12.06
CA VAL A 319 -7.22 -10.75 12.50
C VAL A 319 -7.21 -10.77 14.01
N SER A 320 -6.54 -9.80 14.61
CA SER A 320 -6.61 -9.55 16.06
C SER A 320 -7.36 -8.26 16.31
N ILE A 321 -8.11 -8.25 17.42
CA ILE A 321 -8.89 -7.11 17.85
C ILE A 321 -8.33 -6.69 19.20
N PHE A 322 -7.87 -5.44 19.27
CA PHE A 322 -7.48 -4.82 20.51
C PHE A 322 -8.68 -4.10 21.11
N LEU A 323 -9.14 -4.56 22.26
CA LEU A 323 -10.23 -3.96 23.03
C LEU A 323 -9.70 -3.05 24.14
#